data_90a6c426325bbe0deefbab534c1b5149
#
_entry.id   90a6c426325bbe0deefbab534c1b5149
#
_cell.length_a   1.000
_cell.length_b   1.000
_cell.length_c   1.000
_cell.angle_alpha   90.00
_cell.angle_beta   90.00
_cell.angle_gamma   90.00
#
_symmetry.space_group_name_H-M   'P 1'
#
loop_
_entity.id
_entity.type
_entity.pdbx_description
1 polymer ?
#
loop_
_entity_poly.entity_id
_entity_poly.type
_entity_poly.pdbx_seq_one_letter_code
_entity_poly.pdbx_strand_id
1 'polypeptide(L)'
;MNLLEYIRKRNEMTRPEWEEVFEKEEIEILVLIKRMGGAGKRNGFWEAQVNFLAYEDYNTGILHKEEGLLVYPISDEEYENDHINNRFKDETIYRLKVRLKGQEDLPECMTKVAENRLLLVEILEENAACTSLEEILTEYKKPIILKDEILGDLTLNKELSLFEGNLAWQDEIIDISLDINKDNKSSWTKARNSMKKMLLEQGNWDKEMRNFAAKKLTALACEWRDSEDEPVPEITEQSFSNRITLKSISMTSGGSFSAYFDDDDMFFGHCIIVQGSLKKGLLSANMGG
;
A
#
# COMPACT_ATOMS: atom_id res chain seq x y z
N MET A 1 3.58 10.17 25.04
CA MET A 1 4.81 9.61 24.39
C MET A 1 4.76 9.91 22.90
N ASN A 2 5.86 10.34 22.25
CA ASN A 2 5.88 10.53 20.81
C ASN A 2 6.10 9.19 20.06
N LEU A 3 5.80 9.15 18.75
CA LEU A 3 5.86 7.91 17.96
C LEU A 3 7.26 7.29 17.91
N LEU A 4 8.30 8.08 17.75
CA LEU A 4 9.67 7.56 17.67
C LEU A 4 10.13 6.94 19.00
N GLU A 5 9.77 7.54 20.11
CA GLU A 5 10.03 7.01 21.44
C GLU A 5 9.28 5.69 21.71
N TYR A 6 8.02 5.63 21.27
CA TYR A 6 7.21 4.42 21.33
C TYR A 6 7.82 3.27 20.51
N ILE A 7 8.21 3.56 19.25
CA ILE A 7 8.84 2.56 18.37
C ILE A 7 10.15 2.06 18.98
N ARG A 8 11.00 2.98 19.48
CA ARG A 8 12.27 2.60 20.13
C ARG A 8 12.03 1.70 21.33
N LYS A 9 11.14 2.10 22.24
CA LYS A 9 10.78 1.30 23.42
C LYS A 9 10.33 -0.10 23.04
N ARG A 10 9.46 -0.23 22.03
CA ARG A 10 8.99 -1.53 21.55
C ARG A 10 10.10 -2.39 20.94
N ASN A 11 11.03 -1.78 20.19
CA ASN A 11 12.13 -2.52 19.57
C ASN A 11 13.15 -3.03 20.60
N GLU A 12 13.26 -2.37 21.74
CA GLU A 12 14.16 -2.75 22.85
C GLU A 12 13.56 -3.81 23.78
N MET A 13 12.23 -4.05 23.73
CA MET A 13 11.56 -5.05 24.58
C MET A 13 12.07 -6.46 24.27
N THR A 14 12.41 -7.18 25.33
CA THR A 14 12.60 -8.64 25.28
C THR A 14 11.24 -9.33 25.04
N ARG A 15 11.27 -10.59 24.61
CA ARG A 15 10.02 -11.35 24.38
C ARG A 15 9.11 -11.42 25.62
N PRO A 16 9.58 -11.70 26.85
CA PRO A 16 8.72 -11.68 28.03
C PRO A 16 8.08 -10.31 28.30
N GLU A 17 8.85 -9.22 28.20
CA GLU A 17 8.32 -7.86 28.39
C GLU A 17 7.26 -7.51 27.34
N TRP A 18 7.45 -7.96 26.11
CA TRP A 18 6.50 -7.77 25.04
C TRP A 18 5.21 -8.58 25.25
N GLU A 19 5.31 -9.82 25.75
CA GLU A 19 4.14 -10.64 26.10
C GLU A 19 3.35 -10.08 27.30
N GLU A 20 3.98 -9.35 28.20
CA GLU A 20 3.33 -8.68 29.35
C GLU A 20 2.45 -7.49 28.92
N VAL A 21 2.57 -6.98 27.70
CA VAL A 21 1.67 -5.94 27.15
C VAL A 21 0.24 -6.48 26.93
N PHE A 22 0.08 -7.81 26.90
CA PHE A 22 -1.19 -8.47 26.68
C PHE A 22 -1.78 -8.98 28.00
N GLU A 23 -3.11 -9.06 28.08
CA GLU A 23 -3.81 -9.64 29.20
C GLU A 23 -3.30 -11.08 29.48
N LYS A 24 -3.39 -11.53 30.73
CA LYS A 24 -2.99 -12.91 31.07
C LYS A 24 -4.06 -13.94 30.73
N GLU A 25 -5.31 -13.48 30.65
CA GLU A 25 -6.45 -14.32 30.31
C GLU A 25 -6.40 -14.70 28.83
N GLU A 26 -6.57 -15.99 28.58
CA GLU A 26 -6.69 -16.55 27.24
C GLU A 26 -8.15 -16.74 26.90
N ILE A 27 -8.55 -16.25 25.73
CA ILE A 27 -9.91 -16.43 25.19
C ILE A 27 -9.87 -17.16 23.87
N GLU A 28 -10.95 -17.85 23.55
CA GLU A 28 -11.15 -18.44 22.22
C GLU A 28 -11.98 -17.51 21.36
N ILE A 29 -11.53 -17.31 20.14
CA ILE A 29 -12.21 -16.47 19.15
C ILE A 29 -12.29 -17.18 17.80
N LEU A 30 -13.31 -16.80 17.01
CA LEU A 30 -13.32 -16.98 15.56
C LEU A 30 -12.85 -15.68 14.94
N VAL A 31 -11.81 -15.71 14.11
CA VAL A 31 -11.24 -14.51 13.50
C VAL A 31 -11.17 -14.64 11.99
N LEU A 32 -11.58 -13.59 11.29
CA LEU A 32 -11.47 -13.50 9.84
C LEU A 32 -10.16 -12.81 9.47
N ILE A 33 -9.20 -13.61 9.01
CA ILE A 33 -7.92 -13.11 8.52
C ILE A 33 -8.14 -12.32 7.24
N LYS A 34 -7.51 -11.15 7.15
CA LYS A 34 -7.50 -10.31 5.96
C LYS A 34 -6.32 -10.66 5.07
N ARG A 35 -5.11 -10.56 5.61
CA ARG A 35 -3.84 -10.89 4.94
C ARG A 35 -2.66 -10.86 5.90
N MET A 36 -1.54 -11.43 5.46
CA MET A 36 -0.27 -11.24 6.14
C MET A 36 0.15 -9.75 6.16
N GLY A 37 0.74 -9.31 7.28
CA GLY A 37 1.22 -7.95 7.48
C GLY A 37 2.74 -7.82 7.54
N GLY A 38 3.47 -8.94 7.47
CA GLY A 38 4.93 -8.97 7.57
C GLY A 38 5.44 -9.20 9.00
N ALA A 39 6.73 -8.94 9.24
CA ALA A 39 7.34 -9.05 10.56
C ALA A 39 8.31 -7.91 10.85
N GLY A 40 8.38 -7.51 12.13
CA GLY A 40 9.31 -6.52 12.61
C GLY A 40 10.31 -7.09 13.61
N LYS A 41 11.61 -6.80 13.44
CA LYS A 41 12.66 -7.24 14.37
C LYS A 41 12.50 -6.54 15.72
N ARG A 42 12.60 -7.32 16.79
CA ARG A 42 12.63 -6.91 18.19
C ARG A 42 13.95 -7.33 18.84
N ASN A 43 14.08 -7.11 20.13
CA ASN A 43 15.24 -7.57 20.88
C ASN A 43 15.19 -9.10 21.07
N GLY A 44 15.88 -9.83 20.19
CA GLY A 44 16.06 -11.29 20.24
C GLY A 44 14.93 -12.12 19.59
N PHE A 45 13.94 -11.51 18.91
CA PHE A 45 12.89 -12.22 18.19
C PHE A 45 12.28 -11.33 17.08
N TRP A 46 11.43 -11.91 16.22
CA TRP A 46 10.60 -11.17 15.28
C TRP A 46 9.15 -11.18 15.74
N GLU A 47 8.48 -10.03 15.69
CA GLU A 47 7.04 -9.91 15.85
C GLU A 47 6.40 -10.06 14.47
N ALA A 48 5.84 -11.23 14.18
CA ALA A 48 5.03 -11.44 12.99
C ALA A 48 3.64 -10.81 13.20
N GLN A 49 3.07 -10.27 12.12
CA GLN A 49 1.79 -9.55 12.14
C GLN A 49 0.88 -10.07 11.03
N VAL A 50 -0.38 -10.29 11.37
CA VAL A 50 -1.45 -10.69 10.46
C VAL A 50 -2.60 -9.72 10.64
N ASN A 51 -3.06 -9.13 9.54
CA ASN A 51 -4.22 -8.25 9.58
C ASN A 51 -5.50 -9.10 9.62
N PHE A 52 -6.45 -8.73 10.47
CA PHE A 52 -7.78 -9.31 10.49
C PHE A 52 -8.86 -8.25 10.28
N LEU A 53 -10.02 -8.68 9.72
CA LEU A 53 -11.16 -7.79 9.46
C LEU A 53 -12.07 -7.66 10.66
N ALA A 54 -12.30 -8.76 11.37
CA ALA A 54 -13.21 -8.87 12.51
C ALA A 54 -12.93 -10.14 13.28
N TYR A 55 -13.43 -10.24 14.51
CA TYR A 55 -13.48 -11.48 15.26
C TYR A 55 -14.79 -11.61 16.08
N GLU A 56 -15.16 -12.82 16.38
CA GLU A 56 -16.27 -13.16 17.26
C GLU A 56 -15.76 -13.96 18.47
N ASP A 57 -16.09 -13.54 19.68
CA ASP A 57 -15.78 -14.31 20.89
C ASP A 57 -16.55 -15.66 20.83
N TYR A 58 -15.80 -16.76 20.86
CA TYR A 58 -16.37 -18.09 20.67
C TYR A 58 -17.37 -18.50 21.74
N ASN A 59 -17.19 -18.04 22.99
CA ASN A 59 -18.03 -18.43 24.12
C ASN A 59 -19.27 -17.55 24.25
N THR A 60 -19.14 -16.24 23.96
CA THR A 60 -20.23 -15.27 24.15
C THR A 60 -20.99 -14.94 22.87
N GLY A 61 -20.38 -15.22 21.68
CA GLY A 61 -20.93 -14.83 20.38
C GLY A 61 -20.88 -13.33 20.11
N ILE A 62 -20.12 -12.57 20.90
CA ILE A 62 -19.99 -11.13 20.71
C ILE A 62 -19.07 -10.85 19.50
N LEU A 63 -19.62 -10.18 18.49
CA LEU A 63 -18.94 -9.82 17.27
C LEU A 63 -18.26 -8.46 17.39
N HIS A 64 -16.93 -8.43 17.14
CA HIS A 64 -16.08 -7.24 17.08
C HIS A 64 -15.73 -6.96 15.61
N LYS A 65 -16.23 -5.81 15.07
CA LYS A 65 -16.14 -5.46 13.64
C LYS A 65 -14.95 -4.55 13.31
N GLU A 66 -14.10 -4.29 14.27
CA GLU A 66 -12.92 -3.45 14.10
C GLU A 66 -11.77 -4.26 13.52
N GLU A 67 -11.16 -3.75 12.42
CA GLU A 67 -9.91 -4.29 11.90
C GLU A 67 -8.81 -4.24 12.96
N GLY A 68 -7.90 -5.22 12.96
CA GLY A 68 -6.81 -5.27 13.93
C GLY A 68 -5.63 -6.13 13.47
N LEU A 69 -4.71 -6.37 14.39
CA LEU A 69 -3.48 -7.13 14.19
C LEU A 69 -3.45 -8.34 15.13
N LEU A 70 -3.38 -9.51 14.54
CA LEU A 70 -2.95 -10.71 15.23
C LEU A 70 -1.43 -10.75 15.20
N VAL A 71 -0.78 -10.85 16.36
CA VAL A 71 0.69 -10.82 16.47
C VAL A 71 1.21 -12.06 17.18
N TYR A 72 2.40 -12.53 16.81
CA TYR A 72 3.07 -13.66 17.44
C TYR A 72 4.58 -13.58 17.26
N PRO A 73 5.36 -14.15 18.22
CA PRO A 73 6.80 -14.17 18.11
C PRO A 73 7.24 -15.32 17.20
N ILE A 74 8.25 -15.06 16.38
CA ILE A 74 8.95 -16.06 15.58
C ILE A 74 10.46 -15.93 15.76
N SER A 75 11.19 -17.01 15.51
CA SER A 75 12.65 -17.06 15.55
C SER A 75 13.27 -16.47 14.26
N ASP A 76 14.59 -16.26 14.27
CA ASP A 76 15.35 -15.89 13.08
C ASP A 76 15.23 -16.98 12.01
N GLU A 77 15.28 -18.26 12.38
CA GLU A 77 15.16 -19.40 11.48
C GLU A 77 13.78 -19.44 10.81
N GLU A 78 12.69 -19.21 11.55
CA GLU A 78 11.34 -19.14 10.99
C GLU A 78 11.17 -17.95 10.03
N TYR A 79 11.82 -16.83 10.32
CA TYR A 79 11.82 -15.66 9.46
C TYR A 79 12.57 -15.91 8.14
N GLU A 80 13.77 -16.49 8.20
CA GLU A 80 14.61 -16.78 7.03
C GLU A 80 14.01 -17.86 6.12
N ASN A 81 13.28 -18.83 6.68
CA ASN A 81 12.64 -19.91 5.93
C ASN A 81 11.25 -19.54 5.38
N ASP A 82 10.86 -18.26 5.42
CA ASP A 82 9.57 -17.72 4.94
C ASP A 82 8.33 -18.43 5.52
N HIS A 83 8.46 -19.04 6.70
CA HIS A 83 7.34 -19.71 7.39
C HIS A 83 6.23 -18.72 7.82
N ILE A 84 6.50 -17.42 7.77
CA ILE A 84 5.53 -16.36 8.08
C ILE A 84 4.34 -16.43 7.12
N ASN A 85 4.63 -16.54 5.82
CA ASN A 85 3.60 -16.48 4.77
C ASN A 85 2.71 -17.72 4.70
N ASN A 86 3.12 -18.82 5.35
CA ASN A 86 2.43 -20.10 5.27
C ASN A 86 1.55 -20.43 6.50
N ARG A 87 1.61 -19.63 7.58
CA ARG A 87 0.88 -19.92 8.83
C ARG A 87 -0.59 -19.57 8.74
N PHE A 88 -0.94 -18.52 8.00
CA PHE A 88 -2.31 -18.06 7.79
C PHE A 88 -2.59 -17.87 6.31
N LYS A 89 -3.80 -18.21 5.89
CA LYS A 89 -4.33 -17.95 4.55
C LYS A 89 -5.18 -16.70 4.57
N ASP A 90 -5.04 -15.88 3.54
CA ASP A 90 -5.86 -14.69 3.35
C ASP A 90 -7.34 -15.04 3.26
N GLU A 91 -8.20 -14.14 3.73
CA GLU A 91 -9.66 -14.25 3.64
C GLU A 91 -10.24 -15.54 4.22
N THR A 92 -9.57 -16.08 5.24
CA THR A 92 -9.92 -17.37 5.87
C THR A 92 -10.29 -17.15 7.33
N ILE A 93 -11.28 -17.90 7.81
CA ILE A 93 -11.73 -17.88 9.20
C ILE A 93 -10.99 -18.96 9.98
N TYR A 94 -10.38 -18.54 11.10
CA TYR A 94 -9.69 -19.43 12.03
C TYR A 94 -10.36 -19.39 13.40
N ARG A 95 -10.39 -20.54 14.11
CA ARG A 95 -10.62 -20.57 15.54
C ARG A 95 -9.26 -20.53 16.23
N LEU A 96 -9.08 -19.53 17.06
CA LEU A 96 -7.79 -19.26 17.73
C LEU A 96 -7.98 -19.13 19.23
N LYS A 97 -6.94 -19.48 19.98
CA LYS A 97 -6.75 -19.03 21.34
C LYS A 97 -5.84 -17.82 21.33
N VAL A 98 -6.27 -16.74 21.95
CA VAL A 98 -5.56 -15.45 21.94
C VAL A 98 -5.56 -14.80 23.30
N ARG A 99 -4.66 -13.82 23.49
CA ARG A 99 -4.70 -12.86 24.60
C ARG A 99 -4.98 -11.47 24.06
N LEU A 100 -5.90 -10.75 24.69
CA LEU A 100 -6.23 -9.39 24.30
C LEU A 100 -5.11 -8.44 24.68
N LYS A 101 -5.00 -7.32 23.96
CA LYS A 101 -4.09 -6.25 24.35
C LYS A 101 -4.52 -5.64 25.67
N GLY A 102 -3.60 -5.51 26.62
CA GLY A 102 -3.79 -4.78 27.86
C GLY A 102 -3.78 -3.25 27.66
N GLN A 103 -3.89 -2.51 28.75
CA GLN A 103 -3.78 -1.05 28.72
C GLN A 103 -2.35 -0.63 28.42
N GLU A 104 -2.17 0.22 27.42
CA GLU A 104 -0.89 0.78 27.01
C GLU A 104 -1.07 2.24 26.61
N ASP A 105 -0.13 3.11 27.01
CA ASP A 105 -0.09 4.49 26.57
C ASP A 105 0.40 4.55 25.11
N LEU A 106 -0.53 4.73 24.19
CA LEU A 106 -0.26 4.83 22.77
C LEU A 106 -0.04 6.28 22.32
N PRO A 107 0.82 6.53 21.32
CA PRO A 107 0.89 7.82 20.66
C PRO A 107 -0.46 8.18 20.00
N GLU A 108 -0.88 9.43 20.08
CA GLU A 108 -2.15 9.92 19.46
C GLU A 108 -2.23 9.69 17.94
N CYS A 109 -1.09 9.53 17.28
CA CYS A 109 -1.02 9.29 15.83
C CYS A 109 -1.16 7.80 15.43
N MET A 110 -1.32 6.89 16.40
CA MET A 110 -1.51 5.47 16.08
C MET A 110 -2.86 5.24 15.39
N THR A 111 -2.86 4.31 14.45
CA THR A 111 -4.11 3.90 13.79
C THR A 111 -4.92 3.00 14.71
N LYS A 112 -6.25 3.03 14.59
CA LYS A 112 -7.15 2.12 15.33
C LYS A 112 -6.79 0.64 15.11
N VAL A 113 -6.35 0.29 13.91
CA VAL A 113 -5.86 -1.08 13.59
C VAL A 113 -4.64 -1.45 14.43
N ALA A 114 -3.70 -0.53 14.61
CA ALA A 114 -2.52 -0.75 15.44
C ALA A 114 -2.84 -0.75 16.95
N GLU A 115 -3.96 -0.17 17.34
CA GLU A 115 -4.49 -0.21 18.71
C GLU A 115 -5.16 -1.55 19.03
N ASN A 116 -5.87 -2.15 18.06
CA ASN A 116 -6.59 -3.42 18.20
C ASN A 116 -5.64 -4.59 17.91
N ARG A 117 -4.97 -5.10 18.96
CA ARG A 117 -3.99 -6.19 18.86
C ARG A 117 -4.39 -7.39 19.67
N LEU A 118 -4.18 -8.57 19.09
CA LEU A 118 -4.38 -9.88 19.71
C LEU A 118 -3.07 -10.64 19.68
N LEU A 119 -2.63 -11.20 20.81
CA LEU A 119 -1.49 -12.12 20.85
C LEU A 119 -1.98 -13.53 20.54
N LEU A 120 -1.46 -14.14 19.49
CA LEU A 120 -1.73 -15.55 19.19
C LEU A 120 -1.09 -16.46 20.23
N VAL A 121 -1.89 -17.34 20.80
CA VAL A 121 -1.44 -18.42 21.70
C VAL A 121 -1.42 -19.75 20.94
N GLU A 122 -2.54 -20.09 20.27
CA GLU A 122 -2.72 -21.38 19.59
C GLU A 122 -3.69 -21.26 18.41
N ILE A 123 -3.43 -22.01 17.34
CA ILE A 123 -4.37 -22.23 16.23
C ILE A 123 -5.14 -23.51 16.51
N LEU A 124 -6.43 -23.39 16.75
CA LEU A 124 -7.30 -24.52 17.09
C LEU A 124 -7.94 -25.15 15.86
N GLU A 125 -8.34 -24.33 14.88
CA GLU A 125 -9.01 -24.80 13.67
C GLU A 125 -8.77 -23.82 12.51
N GLU A 126 -8.52 -24.35 11.32
CA GLU A 126 -8.48 -23.62 10.05
C GLU A 126 -9.79 -23.85 9.28
N ASN A 127 -10.28 -22.86 8.56
CA ASN A 127 -11.56 -22.87 7.85
C ASN A 127 -12.77 -23.13 8.79
N ALA A 128 -12.74 -22.52 9.96
CA ALA A 128 -13.85 -22.60 10.91
C ALA A 128 -15.12 -21.94 10.35
N ALA A 129 -16.28 -22.52 10.62
CA ALA A 129 -17.56 -21.96 10.18
C ALA A 129 -18.02 -20.84 11.12
N CYS A 130 -18.35 -19.66 10.55
CA CYS A 130 -18.92 -18.54 11.29
C CYS A 130 -19.72 -17.62 10.37
N THR A 131 -21.04 -17.70 10.42
CA THR A 131 -21.94 -16.96 9.52
C THR A 131 -21.74 -15.45 9.59
N SER A 132 -21.54 -14.89 10.79
CA SER A 132 -21.33 -13.45 10.96
C SER A 132 -20.05 -12.96 10.27
N LEU A 133 -18.97 -13.74 10.31
CA LEU A 133 -17.70 -13.42 9.66
C LEU A 133 -17.74 -13.68 8.15
N GLU A 134 -18.48 -14.70 7.69
CA GLU A 134 -18.73 -14.94 6.26
C GLU A 134 -19.53 -13.79 5.61
N GLU A 135 -20.50 -13.23 6.32
CA GLU A 135 -21.22 -12.02 5.88
C GLU A 135 -20.27 -10.81 5.76
N ILE A 136 -19.37 -10.61 6.74
CA ILE A 136 -18.35 -9.55 6.70
C ILE A 136 -17.42 -9.76 5.50
N LEU A 137 -16.95 -10.98 5.25
CA LEU A 137 -16.09 -11.29 4.11
C LEU A 137 -16.81 -10.99 2.79
N THR A 138 -18.08 -11.39 2.69
CA THR A 138 -18.92 -11.15 1.51
C THR A 138 -19.06 -9.64 1.25
N GLU A 139 -19.29 -8.84 2.27
CA GLU A 139 -19.38 -7.38 2.16
C GLU A 139 -18.01 -6.76 1.83
N TYR A 140 -16.94 -7.26 2.46
CA TYR A 140 -15.57 -6.82 2.18
C TYR A 140 -15.17 -7.06 0.72
N LYS A 141 -15.59 -8.18 0.12
CA LYS A 141 -15.30 -8.52 -1.28
C LYS A 141 -16.04 -7.67 -2.30
N LYS A 142 -17.14 -7.02 -1.94
CA LYS A 142 -17.88 -6.17 -2.87
C LYS A 142 -16.99 -5.05 -3.40
N PRO A 143 -16.91 -4.88 -4.74
CA PRO A 143 -16.14 -3.78 -5.32
C PRO A 143 -16.77 -2.43 -4.95
N ILE A 144 -15.94 -1.46 -4.63
CA ILE A 144 -16.35 -0.06 -4.49
C ILE A 144 -15.97 0.65 -5.79
N ILE A 145 -16.97 1.11 -6.53
CA ILE A 145 -16.78 1.76 -7.83
C ILE A 145 -17.12 3.24 -7.69
N LEU A 146 -16.16 4.09 -8.06
CA LEU A 146 -16.36 5.53 -8.24
C LEU A 146 -16.70 5.78 -9.72
N LYS A 147 -17.97 6.07 -9.98
CA LYS A 147 -18.44 6.40 -11.34
C LYS A 147 -18.19 7.86 -11.66
N ASP A 148 -17.61 8.12 -12.80
CA ASP A 148 -17.36 9.47 -13.30
C ASP A 148 -17.52 9.53 -14.82
N GLU A 149 -18.23 10.56 -15.32
CA GLU A 149 -18.51 10.72 -16.75
C GLU A 149 -17.28 11.02 -17.61
N ILE A 150 -16.20 11.55 -16.99
CA ILE A 150 -14.98 11.96 -17.68
C ILE A 150 -13.86 10.93 -17.47
N LEU A 151 -13.69 10.47 -16.21
CA LEU A 151 -12.62 9.53 -15.87
C LEU A 151 -13.05 8.06 -16.05
N GLY A 152 -14.33 7.80 -16.35
CA GLY A 152 -14.88 6.44 -16.39
C GLY A 152 -15.12 5.85 -15.00
N ASP A 153 -15.28 4.55 -14.95
CA ASP A 153 -15.49 3.79 -13.71
C ASP A 153 -14.12 3.44 -13.10
N LEU A 154 -13.88 3.92 -11.88
CA LEU A 154 -12.67 3.63 -11.11
C LEU A 154 -13.00 2.67 -9.97
N THR A 155 -12.23 1.61 -9.82
CA THR A 155 -12.42 0.60 -8.76
C THR A 155 -11.48 0.88 -7.60
N LEU A 156 -11.99 0.83 -6.37
CA LEU A 156 -11.17 1.01 -5.16
C LEU A 156 -10.32 -0.23 -4.89
N ASN A 157 -9.02 -0.08 -4.96
CA ASN A 157 -8.06 -0.95 -4.33
C ASN A 157 -8.05 -0.64 -2.81
N LYS A 158 -8.71 -1.49 -2.03
CA LYS A 158 -8.91 -1.28 -0.58
C LYS A 158 -7.61 -1.36 0.21
N GLU A 159 -6.64 -2.11 -0.31
CA GLU A 159 -5.35 -2.32 0.32
C GLU A 159 -4.46 -1.08 0.23
N LEU A 160 -4.40 -0.51 -0.96
CA LEU A 160 -3.56 0.64 -1.25
C LEU A 160 -4.29 1.98 -1.02
N SER A 161 -5.60 1.93 -0.78
CA SER A 161 -6.46 3.12 -0.71
C SER A 161 -6.37 3.98 -1.99
N LEU A 162 -6.36 3.31 -3.14
CA LEU A 162 -6.31 3.91 -4.46
C LEU A 162 -7.58 3.59 -5.25
N PHE A 163 -8.18 4.58 -5.91
CA PHE A 163 -9.10 4.31 -7.01
C PHE A 163 -8.32 4.16 -8.30
N GLU A 164 -8.44 3.00 -8.94
CA GLU A 164 -7.71 2.62 -10.14
C GLU A 164 -8.63 2.48 -11.34
N GLY A 165 -8.14 2.85 -12.51
CA GLY A 165 -8.84 2.72 -13.78
C GLY A 165 -7.96 3.19 -14.93
N ASN A 166 -8.56 3.28 -16.11
CA ASN A 166 -7.86 3.67 -17.34
C ASN A 166 -8.55 4.88 -17.95
N LEU A 167 -7.80 5.73 -18.62
CA LEU A 167 -8.37 6.83 -19.40
C LEU A 167 -7.60 7.08 -20.69
N ALA A 168 -8.26 7.72 -21.65
CA ALA A 168 -7.63 8.21 -22.86
C ALA A 168 -6.79 9.47 -22.55
N TRP A 169 -5.49 9.39 -22.84
CA TRP A 169 -4.54 10.49 -22.74
C TRP A 169 -3.89 10.71 -24.10
N GLN A 170 -4.24 11.79 -24.76
CA GLN A 170 -3.93 12.00 -26.19
C GLN A 170 -4.46 10.80 -27.01
N ASP A 171 -3.60 10.10 -27.73
CA ASP A 171 -3.92 8.95 -28.58
C ASP A 171 -3.66 7.60 -27.88
N GLU A 172 -3.29 7.61 -26.58
CA GLU A 172 -2.94 6.44 -25.79
C GLU A 172 -3.96 6.17 -24.69
N ILE A 173 -4.05 4.92 -24.25
CA ILE A 173 -4.76 4.55 -23.02
C ILE A 173 -3.72 4.39 -21.92
N ILE A 174 -3.90 5.13 -20.84
CA ILE A 174 -3.02 5.07 -19.66
C ILE A 174 -3.77 4.60 -18.44
N ASP A 175 -3.02 4.02 -17.48
CA ASP A 175 -3.54 3.73 -16.16
C ASP A 175 -3.59 5.00 -15.31
N ILE A 176 -4.63 5.13 -14.50
CA ILE A 176 -4.72 6.20 -13.50
C ILE A 176 -4.96 5.63 -12.11
N SER A 177 -4.37 6.28 -11.11
CA SER A 177 -4.68 6.01 -9.73
C SER A 177 -4.94 7.31 -8.96
N LEU A 178 -5.99 7.30 -8.14
CA LEU A 178 -6.34 8.40 -7.25
C LEU A 178 -6.01 7.98 -5.81
N ASP A 179 -4.96 8.58 -5.23
CA ASP A 179 -4.58 8.35 -3.84
C ASP A 179 -5.54 9.10 -2.90
N ILE A 180 -6.23 8.33 -2.07
CA ILE A 180 -7.32 8.85 -1.24
C ILE A 180 -7.19 8.34 0.20
N ASN A 181 -7.87 9.02 1.11
CA ASN A 181 -8.17 8.46 2.41
C ASN A 181 -9.52 7.71 2.31
N LYS A 182 -9.50 6.38 2.49
CA LYS A 182 -10.69 5.52 2.32
C LYS A 182 -11.87 5.94 3.20
N ASP A 183 -11.58 6.47 4.39
CA ASP A 183 -12.57 6.88 5.39
C ASP A 183 -13.06 8.34 5.20
N ASN A 184 -12.47 9.07 4.24
CA ASN A 184 -12.80 10.47 3.98
C ASN A 184 -13.22 10.71 2.54
N LYS A 185 -14.53 10.67 2.28
CA LYS A 185 -15.10 10.91 0.93
C LYS A 185 -14.76 12.29 0.34
N SER A 186 -14.40 13.28 1.17
CA SER A 186 -13.91 14.56 0.66
C SER A 186 -12.57 14.41 -0.07
N SER A 187 -11.71 13.50 0.36
CA SER A 187 -10.45 13.20 -0.33
C SER A 187 -10.70 12.60 -1.72
N TRP A 188 -11.72 11.74 -1.86
CA TRP A 188 -12.13 11.14 -3.14
C TRP A 188 -12.53 12.21 -4.15
N THR A 189 -13.41 13.13 -3.72
CA THR A 189 -13.85 14.25 -4.57
C THR A 189 -12.69 15.15 -4.98
N LYS A 190 -11.76 15.44 -4.05
CA LYS A 190 -10.60 16.29 -4.33
C LYS A 190 -9.64 15.63 -5.33
N ALA A 191 -9.26 14.36 -5.14
CA ALA A 191 -8.38 13.63 -6.04
C ALA A 191 -8.98 13.53 -7.46
N ARG A 192 -10.28 13.15 -7.55
CA ARG A 192 -11.03 13.11 -8.78
C ARG A 192 -11.02 14.45 -9.53
N ASN A 193 -11.35 15.54 -8.83
CA ASN A 193 -11.37 16.88 -9.44
C ASN A 193 -9.98 17.35 -9.87
N SER A 194 -8.91 16.95 -9.16
CA SER A 194 -7.54 17.24 -9.54
C SER A 194 -7.16 16.51 -10.81
N MET A 195 -7.49 15.22 -10.94
CA MET A 195 -7.25 14.46 -12.17
C MET A 195 -7.99 15.05 -13.38
N LYS A 196 -9.28 15.43 -13.20
CA LYS A 196 -10.05 16.10 -14.27
C LYS A 196 -9.40 17.40 -14.74
N LYS A 197 -8.89 18.22 -13.83
CA LYS A 197 -8.18 19.47 -14.21
C LYS A 197 -6.95 19.17 -15.03
N MET A 198 -6.17 18.16 -14.67
CA MET A 198 -4.99 17.75 -15.42
C MET A 198 -5.39 17.24 -16.81
N LEU A 199 -6.44 16.44 -16.90
CA LEU A 199 -6.95 15.88 -18.15
C LEU A 199 -7.42 16.97 -19.13
N LEU A 200 -8.07 18.03 -18.66
CA LEU A 200 -8.49 19.15 -19.49
C LEU A 200 -7.32 19.86 -20.19
N GLU A 201 -6.14 19.80 -19.63
CA GLU A 201 -4.91 20.41 -20.16
C GLU A 201 -3.87 19.34 -20.56
N GLN A 202 -4.32 18.10 -20.85
CA GLN A 202 -3.46 16.94 -21.05
C GLN A 202 -2.35 17.16 -22.09
N GLY A 203 -2.64 17.84 -23.21
CA GLY A 203 -1.63 18.12 -24.25
C GLY A 203 -0.50 19.02 -23.78
N ASN A 204 -0.81 19.99 -22.92
CA ASN A 204 0.19 20.85 -22.32
C ASN A 204 1.02 20.10 -21.27
N TRP A 205 0.37 19.37 -20.37
CA TRP A 205 1.02 18.55 -19.36
C TRP A 205 1.92 17.47 -19.96
N ASP A 206 1.46 16.76 -21.01
CA ASP A 206 2.26 15.74 -21.69
C ASP A 206 3.55 16.33 -22.25
N LYS A 207 3.44 17.43 -23.00
CA LYS A 207 4.58 18.12 -23.57
C LYS A 207 5.56 18.63 -22.50
N GLU A 208 5.04 19.25 -21.44
CA GLU A 208 5.88 19.76 -20.36
C GLU A 208 6.60 18.66 -19.61
N MET A 209 5.90 17.55 -19.27
CA MET A 209 6.50 16.38 -18.57
C MET A 209 7.62 15.76 -19.39
N ARG A 210 7.38 15.51 -20.70
CA ARG A 210 8.40 14.94 -21.61
C ARG A 210 9.63 15.83 -21.73
N ASN A 211 9.44 17.12 -21.94
CA ASN A 211 10.54 18.07 -22.03
C ASN A 211 11.32 18.21 -20.71
N PHE A 212 10.61 18.19 -19.60
CA PHE A 212 11.23 18.27 -18.28
C PHE A 212 12.05 17.01 -17.98
N ALA A 213 11.53 15.81 -18.28
CA ALA A 213 12.26 14.56 -18.16
C ALA A 213 13.49 14.56 -19.07
N ALA A 214 13.34 14.94 -20.33
CA ALA A 214 14.47 15.04 -21.27
C ALA A 214 15.58 15.96 -20.76
N LYS A 215 15.24 17.17 -20.31
CA LYS A 215 16.22 18.11 -19.76
C LYS A 215 16.98 17.57 -18.54
N LYS A 216 16.33 16.70 -17.75
CA LYS A 216 16.94 16.16 -16.52
C LYS A 216 17.73 14.88 -16.76
N LEU A 217 17.33 14.04 -17.71
CA LEU A 217 17.79 12.66 -17.80
C LEU A 217 18.55 12.32 -19.08
N THR A 218 18.59 13.20 -20.10
CA THR A 218 19.30 12.92 -21.37
C THR A 218 20.79 12.63 -21.13
N ALA A 219 21.46 13.40 -20.27
CA ALA A 219 22.87 13.16 -19.96
C ALA A 219 23.08 11.77 -19.33
N LEU A 220 22.22 11.38 -18.39
CA LEU A 220 22.24 10.07 -17.76
C LEU A 220 21.96 8.96 -18.79
N ALA A 221 21.00 9.14 -19.68
CA ALA A 221 20.72 8.17 -20.75
C ALA A 221 21.92 7.99 -21.71
N CYS A 222 22.67 9.06 -21.99
CA CYS A 222 23.90 8.95 -22.76
C CYS A 222 24.99 8.17 -22.03
N GLU A 223 25.08 8.27 -20.69
CA GLU A 223 26.03 7.53 -19.87
C GLU A 223 25.68 6.04 -19.78
N TRP A 224 24.37 5.71 -19.78
CA TRP A 224 23.90 4.33 -19.74
C TRP A 224 23.97 3.62 -21.08
N ARG A 225 24.17 4.37 -22.16
CA ARG A 225 24.31 3.78 -23.50
C ARG A 225 25.57 2.93 -23.56
N ASP A 226 25.42 1.65 -23.92
CA ASP A 226 26.56 0.75 -24.09
C ASP A 226 27.43 1.21 -25.28
N SER A 227 28.72 1.43 -25.03
CA SER A 227 29.68 1.96 -26.02
C SER A 227 30.25 0.87 -26.95
N GLU A 228 29.93 -0.40 -26.72
CA GLU A 228 30.53 -1.54 -27.45
C GLU A 228 29.66 -2.05 -28.61
N ASP A 229 28.37 -1.67 -28.66
CA ASP A 229 27.49 -2.02 -29.77
C ASP A 229 27.51 -0.97 -30.88
N GLU A 230 27.06 -1.35 -32.10
CA GLU A 230 27.04 -0.54 -33.34
C GLU A 230 26.66 0.93 -33.12
N PRO A 231 27.01 1.90 -33.97
CA PRO A 231 26.82 3.33 -33.75
C PRO A 231 25.35 3.65 -33.47
N VAL A 232 25.01 3.61 -32.18
CA VAL A 232 23.66 3.97 -31.68
C VAL A 232 23.49 5.49 -31.85
N PRO A 233 22.38 5.97 -32.44
CA PRO A 233 22.11 7.41 -32.59
C PRO A 233 22.28 8.17 -31.27
N GLU A 234 22.89 9.33 -31.34
CA GLU A 234 23.05 10.21 -30.18
C GLU A 234 21.68 10.52 -29.55
N ILE A 235 21.57 10.35 -28.21
CA ILE A 235 20.36 10.72 -27.48
C ILE A 235 20.41 12.23 -27.22
N THR A 236 19.52 12.97 -27.85
CA THR A 236 19.31 14.41 -27.60
C THR A 236 18.06 14.62 -26.75
N GLU A 237 17.89 15.79 -26.13
CA GLU A 237 16.66 16.14 -25.41
C GLU A 237 15.42 15.93 -26.29
N GLN A 238 15.49 16.26 -27.58
CA GLN A 238 14.39 16.08 -28.53
C GLN A 238 14.11 14.60 -28.79
N SER A 239 15.13 13.79 -29.08
CA SER A 239 14.95 12.35 -29.31
C SER A 239 14.45 11.64 -28.04
N PHE A 240 14.99 12.00 -26.87
CA PHE A 240 14.55 11.49 -25.58
C PHE A 240 13.07 11.78 -25.33
N SER A 241 12.67 13.06 -25.48
CA SER A 241 11.29 13.50 -25.28
C SER A 241 10.28 12.77 -26.21
N ASN A 242 10.69 12.45 -27.44
CA ASN A 242 9.84 11.75 -28.41
C ASN A 242 9.73 10.25 -28.15
N ARG A 243 10.76 9.64 -27.51
CA ARG A 243 10.82 8.20 -27.28
C ARG A 243 10.03 7.74 -26.07
N ILE A 244 10.06 8.50 -24.98
CA ILE A 244 9.36 8.09 -23.74
C ILE A 244 7.85 8.06 -23.94
N THR A 245 7.19 7.04 -23.38
CA THR A 245 5.75 6.83 -23.50
C THR A 245 5.10 6.84 -22.11
N LEU A 246 4.09 7.72 -21.91
CA LEU A 246 3.33 7.78 -20.67
C LEU A 246 2.55 6.47 -20.46
N LYS A 247 2.69 5.83 -19.33
CA LYS A 247 2.00 4.60 -18.95
C LYS A 247 0.98 4.80 -17.86
N SER A 248 1.30 5.62 -16.85
CA SER A 248 0.35 5.86 -15.79
C SER A 248 0.53 7.21 -15.09
N ILE A 249 -0.54 7.69 -14.45
CA ILE A 249 -0.53 8.88 -13.59
C ILE A 249 -1.19 8.55 -12.26
N SER A 250 -0.47 8.81 -11.16
CA SER A 250 -1.01 8.79 -9.80
C SER A 250 -1.29 10.22 -9.34
N MET A 251 -2.49 10.48 -8.79
CA MET A 251 -2.92 11.80 -8.34
C MET A 251 -3.38 11.77 -6.88
N THR A 252 -2.81 12.62 -6.04
CA THR A 252 -3.25 12.75 -4.64
C THR A 252 -4.43 13.72 -4.49
N SER A 253 -5.13 13.64 -3.36
CA SER A 253 -6.19 14.59 -3.01
C SER A 253 -5.68 16.04 -2.84
N GLY A 254 -4.39 16.25 -2.63
CA GLY A 254 -3.73 17.55 -2.58
C GLY A 254 -3.37 18.14 -3.96
N GLY A 255 -3.56 17.37 -5.03
CA GLY A 255 -3.21 17.77 -6.40
C GLY A 255 -1.72 17.59 -6.74
N SER A 256 -0.97 16.85 -5.93
CA SER A 256 0.36 16.35 -6.30
C SER A 256 0.20 15.11 -7.18
N PHE A 257 1.13 14.89 -8.09
CA PHE A 257 1.08 13.75 -9.00
C PHE A 257 2.45 13.14 -9.26
N SER A 258 2.44 11.87 -9.67
CA SER A 258 3.57 11.16 -10.26
C SER A 258 3.11 10.58 -11.60
N ALA A 259 3.83 10.89 -12.66
CA ALA A 259 3.63 10.36 -14.00
C ALA A 259 4.77 9.40 -14.34
N TYR A 260 4.44 8.19 -14.78
CA TYR A 260 5.37 7.11 -15.06
C TYR A 260 5.44 6.87 -16.55
N PHE A 261 6.65 6.97 -17.09
CA PHE A 261 6.93 6.76 -18.51
C PHE A 261 7.78 5.51 -18.71
N ASP A 262 7.49 4.82 -19.79
CA ASP A 262 8.36 3.81 -20.38
C ASP A 262 9.58 4.52 -20.98
N ASP A 263 10.76 3.94 -20.79
CA ASP A 263 12.05 4.54 -21.15
C ASP A 263 12.52 4.20 -22.56
N ASP A 264 11.81 3.36 -23.30
CA ASP A 264 12.21 2.85 -24.63
C ASP A 264 13.65 2.29 -24.62
N ASP A 265 13.96 1.47 -23.60
CA ASP A 265 15.26 0.84 -23.35
C ASP A 265 16.45 1.81 -23.14
N MET A 266 16.21 3.09 -22.93
CA MET A 266 17.29 4.03 -22.62
C MET A 266 17.95 3.78 -21.26
N PHE A 267 17.26 3.11 -20.36
CA PHE A 267 17.69 2.72 -19.01
C PHE A 267 17.43 1.23 -18.72
N PHE A 268 17.49 0.38 -19.76
CA PHE A 268 17.32 -1.08 -19.65
C PHE A 268 16.01 -1.51 -18.98
N GLY A 269 14.90 -0.84 -19.33
CA GLY A 269 13.56 -1.15 -18.85
C GLY A 269 13.23 -0.57 -17.48
N HIS A 270 14.02 0.37 -16.97
CA HIS A 270 13.64 1.18 -15.81
C HIS A 270 12.58 2.22 -16.20
N CYS A 271 11.68 2.55 -15.28
CA CYS A 271 10.69 3.59 -15.55
C CYS A 271 11.26 4.99 -15.30
N ILE A 272 10.74 5.97 -16.04
CA ILE A 272 10.99 7.40 -15.77
C ILE A 272 9.82 7.95 -14.97
N ILE A 273 10.12 8.58 -13.84
CA ILE A 273 9.12 9.14 -12.91
C ILE A 273 9.23 10.65 -12.92
N VAL A 274 8.18 11.33 -13.41
CA VAL A 274 8.05 12.79 -13.33
C VAL A 274 7.07 13.15 -12.23
N GLN A 275 7.52 13.94 -11.26
CA GLN A 275 6.69 14.38 -10.15
C GLN A 275 6.39 15.87 -10.22
N GLY A 276 5.18 16.23 -9.80
CA GLY A 276 4.75 17.61 -9.81
C GLY A 276 3.49 17.84 -8.98
N SER A 277 2.94 19.03 -9.12
CA SER A 277 1.59 19.33 -8.62
C SER A 277 0.90 20.33 -9.52
N LEU A 278 -0.42 20.29 -9.55
CA LEU A 278 -1.25 21.24 -10.33
C LEU A 278 -1.00 22.71 -9.93
N LYS A 279 -0.51 22.96 -8.72
CA LYS A 279 -0.27 24.30 -8.21
C LYS A 279 1.15 24.79 -8.44
N LYS A 280 2.16 23.90 -8.35
CA LYS A 280 3.59 24.28 -8.38
C LYS A 280 4.26 23.91 -9.70
N GLY A 281 3.58 23.21 -10.61
CA GLY A 281 4.18 22.66 -11.82
C GLY A 281 5.05 21.44 -11.54
N LEU A 282 6.02 21.17 -12.43
CA LEU A 282 6.95 20.04 -12.34
C LEU A 282 8.05 20.28 -11.30
N LEU A 283 8.36 19.26 -10.51
CA LEU A 283 9.28 19.34 -9.38
C LEU A 283 10.53 18.47 -9.57
N SER A 284 10.38 17.23 -10.01
CA SER A 284 11.49 16.30 -10.22
C SER A 284 11.23 15.36 -11.37
N ALA A 285 12.30 14.86 -11.98
CA ALA A 285 12.29 13.74 -12.89
C ALA A 285 13.47 12.83 -12.53
N ASN A 286 13.19 11.54 -12.33
CA ASN A 286 14.15 10.54 -11.90
C ASN A 286 13.89 9.24 -12.65
N MET A 287 14.91 8.38 -12.71
CA MET A 287 14.77 6.99 -13.06
C MET A 287 14.35 6.21 -11.81
N GLY A 288 13.44 5.25 -11.95
CA GLY A 288 12.98 4.35 -10.90
C GLY A 288 12.94 2.91 -11.38
N GLY A 289 13.30 1.97 -10.49
CA GLY A 289 13.30 0.55 -10.77
C GLY A 289 14.10 -0.20 -9.74
#